data_e65b93eb8110a25bfac1c52a4ee68e90
#
_entry.id   e65b93eb8110a25bfac1c52a4ee68e90
#
_cell.length_a   1.000
_cell.length_b   1.000
_cell.length_c   1.000
_cell.angle_alpha   90.00
_cell.angle_beta   90.00
_cell.angle_gamma   90.00
#
_symmetry.space_group_name_H-M   'P 1'
#
loop_
_entity.id
_entity.type
_entity.pdbx_description
1 polymer ?
#
loop_
_entity_poly.entity_id
_entity_poly.type
_entity_poly.pdbx_seq_one_letter_code
_entity_poly.pdbx_strand_id
1 'polypeptide(L)'
;MQGQREIAMYRFFEQLSSRITAPFVGESKRNSKVWQCTCGQSVFFPNSQCLACSAALGYLPEQSRVAALEAGPDAATWRLSDEPGAGLYRRCANLDTPAACNWLFPAHNAGEFCVACSLNRTIPDLSIVENGERWRKVETAKRRLVAQLISLGLQVIPKTVDEETGLAFDFVASIWKASCRP
;
A
#
# COMPACT_ATOMS: atom_id res chain seq x y z
N MET A 1 11.42 30.57 4.08
CA MET A 1 10.62 29.38 3.73
C MET A 1 11.31 28.43 2.71
N GLN A 2 12.27 28.85 1.91
CA GLN A 2 13.04 27.98 1.01
C GLN A 2 14.06 27.07 1.73
N GLY A 3 14.75 27.55 2.75
CA GLY A 3 15.78 26.78 3.45
C GLY A 3 15.27 25.55 4.22
N GLN A 4 14.02 25.54 4.68
CA GLN A 4 13.45 24.39 5.39
C GLN A 4 13.10 23.22 4.46
N ARG A 5 12.72 23.52 3.20
CA ARG A 5 12.45 22.48 2.19
C ARG A 5 13.73 21.79 1.72
N GLU A 6 14.83 22.52 1.63
CA GLU A 6 16.15 21.94 1.30
C GLU A 6 16.65 21.02 2.42
N ILE A 7 16.46 21.41 3.68
CA ILE A 7 16.88 20.58 4.84
C ILE A 7 16.06 19.28 4.91
N ALA A 8 14.75 19.31 4.64
CA ALA A 8 13.91 18.10 4.63
C ALA A 8 14.31 17.15 3.48
N MET A 9 14.58 17.68 2.30
CA MET A 9 15.05 16.90 1.16
C MET A 9 16.44 16.30 1.41
N TYR A 10 17.35 17.06 2.05
CA TYR A 10 18.68 16.58 2.42
C TYR A 10 18.60 15.42 3.44
N ARG A 11 17.78 15.51 4.47
CA ARG A 11 17.56 14.44 5.45
C ARG A 11 16.99 13.17 4.82
N PHE A 12 16.08 13.31 3.86
CA PHE A 12 15.56 12.18 3.10
C PHE A 12 16.68 11.46 2.33
N PHE A 13 17.52 12.20 1.62
CA PHE A 13 18.64 11.63 0.87
C PHE A 13 19.75 11.07 1.78
N GLU A 14 20.02 11.69 2.92
CA GLU A 14 20.95 11.14 3.91
C GLU A 14 20.45 9.83 4.52
N GLN A 15 19.16 9.73 4.85
CA GLN A 15 18.56 8.46 5.34
C GLN A 15 18.59 7.39 4.25
N LEU A 16 18.30 7.74 3.01
CA LEU A 16 18.40 6.83 1.87
C LEU A 16 19.86 6.37 1.67
N SER A 17 20.80 7.29 1.64
CA SER A 17 22.22 7.02 1.45
C SER A 17 22.80 6.14 2.57
N SER A 18 22.50 6.46 3.83
CA SER A 18 23.01 5.69 4.98
C SER A 18 22.49 4.25 5.00
N ARG A 19 21.31 3.98 4.45
CA ARG A 19 20.74 2.63 4.36
C ARG A 19 21.24 1.85 3.14
N ILE A 20 21.56 2.54 2.05
CA ILE A 20 22.16 1.93 0.86
C ILE A 20 23.63 1.59 1.10
N THR A 21 24.34 2.40 1.91
CA THR A 21 25.77 2.21 2.24
C THR A 21 26.01 1.37 3.51
N ALA A 22 24.98 1.11 4.32
CA ALA A 22 25.11 0.18 5.44
C ALA A 22 25.48 -1.21 4.91
N PRO A 23 26.52 -1.88 5.47
CA PRO A 23 26.84 -3.23 5.05
C PRO A 23 25.59 -4.09 5.24
N PHE A 24 25.22 -4.81 4.20
CA PHE A 24 24.07 -5.70 4.14
C PHE A 24 24.31 -6.89 5.08
N VAL A 25 24.20 -6.65 6.40
CA VAL A 25 24.27 -7.67 7.43
C VAL A 25 22.82 -8.11 7.73
N GLY A 26 22.38 -9.05 6.97
CA GLY A 26 21.10 -9.71 7.13
C GLY A 26 20.84 -10.53 5.89
N GLU A 27 20.51 -11.79 6.04
CA GLU A 27 19.95 -12.60 4.97
C GLU A 27 18.72 -11.85 4.45
N SER A 28 18.89 -11.07 3.39
CA SER A 28 17.80 -10.61 2.58
C SER A 28 17.14 -11.88 2.03
N LYS A 29 16.14 -12.40 2.74
CA LYS A 29 15.12 -13.19 2.06
C LYS A 29 14.71 -12.31 0.89
N ARG A 30 15.19 -12.64 -0.31
CA ARG A 30 14.72 -12.02 -1.55
C ARG A 30 13.22 -12.12 -1.47
N ASN A 31 12.55 -11.00 -1.18
CA ASN A 31 11.10 -10.96 -1.10
C ASN A 31 10.60 -11.43 -2.46
N SER A 32 10.32 -12.71 -2.54
CA SER A 32 9.75 -13.28 -3.75
C SER A 32 8.45 -12.50 -3.96
N LYS A 33 8.25 -11.99 -5.15
CA LYS A 33 7.01 -11.30 -5.52
C LYS A 33 5.83 -12.28 -5.62
N VAL A 34 6.04 -13.51 -5.18
CA VAL A 34 5.12 -14.65 -5.21
C VAL A 34 5.06 -15.23 -3.80
N TRP A 35 3.88 -15.33 -3.25
CA TRP A 35 3.59 -15.97 -1.96
C TRP A 35 2.72 -17.19 -2.18
N GLN A 36 2.42 -17.94 -1.15
CA GLN A 36 1.53 -19.09 -1.21
C GLN A 36 0.34 -18.89 -0.29
N CYS A 37 -0.84 -19.24 -0.80
CA CYS A 37 -2.03 -19.42 0.00
C CYS A 37 -1.89 -20.69 0.88
N THR A 38 -2.65 -20.81 1.95
CA THR A 38 -2.68 -22.01 2.80
C THR A 38 -3.02 -23.29 2.02
N CYS A 39 -3.72 -23.19 0.88
CA CYS A 39 -3.99 -24.33 -0.02
C CYS A 39 -2.83 -24.67 -0.96
N GLY A 40 -1.69 -23.98 -0.87
CA GLY A 40 -0.51 -24.17 -1.73
C GLY A 40 -0.52 -23.37 -3.05
N GLN A 41 -1.64 -22.71 -3.41
CA GLN A 41 -1.72 -21.90 -4.63
C GLN A 41 -0.81 -20.69 -4.55
N SER A 42 -0.05 -20.43 -5.60
CA SER A 42 0.73 -19.20 -5.74
C SER A 42 -0.17 -17.97 -5.82
N VAL A 43 0.13 -16.95 -5.04
CA VAL A 43 -0.60 -15.68 -4.97
C VAL A 43 0.34 -14.50 -5.15
N PHE A 44 -0.20 -13.39 -5.63
CA PHE A 44 0.58 -12.22 -6.05
C PHE A 44 0.08 -10.96 -5.35
N PHE A 45 0.89 -9.92 -5.38
CA PHE A 45 0.64 -8.64 -4.72
C PHE A 45 -0.79 -8.07 -4.87
N PRO A 46 -1.44 -8.10 -6.05
CA PRO A 46 -2.78 -7.52 -6.19
C PRO A 46 -3.92 -8.48 -5.79
N ASN A 47 -3.61 -9.75 -5.45
CA ASN A 47 -4.67 -10.71 -5.16
C ASN A 47 -5.38 -10.38 -3.83
N SER A 48 -6.69 -10.29 -3.87
CA SER A 48 -7.58 -10.13 -2.72
C SER A 48 -8.35 -11.41 -2.37
N GLN A 49 -8.25 -12.42 -3.24
CA GLN A 49 -8.85 -13.74 -3.10
C GLN A 49 -7.98 -14.79 -3.77
N CYS A 50 -7.89 -15.97 -3.21
CA CYS A 50 -7.24 -17.12 -3.81
C CYS A 50 -8.12 -17.73 -4.90
N LEU A 51 -7.58 -17.89 -6.10
CA LEU A 51 -8.33 -18.43 -7.23
C LEU A 51 -8.61 -19.94 -7.12
N ALA A 52 -7.85 -20.67 -6.29
CA ALA A 52 -8.03 -22.10 -6.13
C ALA A 52 -9.02 -22.47 -5.03
N CYS A 53 -8.95 -21.82 -3.85
CA CYS A 53 -9.79 -22.17 -2.69
C CYS A 53 -10.73 -21.04 -2.23
N SER A 54 -10.75 -19.92 -2.92
CA SER A 54 -11.57 -18.75 -2.61
C SER A 54 -11.28 -18.10 -1.24
N ALA A 55 -10.20 -18.49 -0.56
CA ALA A 55 -9.81 -17.83 0.68
C ALA A 55 -9.57 -16.32 0.46
N ALA A 56 -10.02 -15.51 1.39
CA ALA A 56 -9.73 -14.09 1.39
C ALA A 56 -8.21 -13.88 1.55
N LEU A 57 -7.66 -12.90 0.85
CA LEU A 57 -6.24 -12.56 0.90
C LEU A 57 -6.06 -11.10 1.26
N GLY A 58 -4.96 -10.78 1.95
CA GLY A 58 -4.57 -9.41 2.24
C GLY A 58 -3.07 -9.22 2.24
N TYR A 59 -2.62 -8.04 1.85
CA TYR A 59 -1.21 -7.66 1.88
C TYR A 59 -0.87 -7.00 3.21
N LEU A 60 0.16 -7.50 3.87
CA LEU A 60 0.73 -6.99 5.11
C LEU A 60 1.97 -6.15 4.79
N PRO A 61 1.89 -4.82 4.86
CA PRO A 61 3.02 -3.96 4.49
C PRO A 61 4.24 -4.16 5.40
N GLU A 62 4.04 -4.36 6.71
CA GLU A 62 5.12 -4.54 7.68
C GLU A 62 5.89 -5.84 7.47
N GLN A 63 5.22 -6.87 6.96
CA GLN A 63 5.84 -8.17 6.68
C GLN A 63 6.18 -8.34 5.20
N SER A 64 5.81 -7.37 4.35
CA SER A 64 6.02 -7.38 2.90
C SER A 64 5.49 -8.67 2.23
N ARG A 65 4.34 -9.20 2.68
CA ARG A 65 3.75 -10.45 2.17
C ARG A 65 2.23 -10.37 1.97
N VAL A 66 1.72 -11.26 1.14
CA VAL A 66 0.29 -11.57 1.05
C VAL A 66 0.00 -12.79 1.91
N ALA A 67 -1.03 -12.72 2.74
CA ALA A 67 -1.48 -13.80 3.61
C ALA A 67 -2.93 -14.17 3.34
N ALA A 68 -3.27 -15.43 3.59
CA ALA A 68 -4.65 -15.89 3.65
C ALA A 68 -5.30 -15.47 4.96
N LEU A 69 -6.60 -15.18 4.91
CA LEU A 69 -7.37 -14.59 5.99
C LEU A 69 -8.52 -15.50 6.41
N GLU A 70 -8.78 -15.51 7.70
CA GLU A 70 -9.97 -16.08 8.32
C GLU A 70 -10.80 -14.97 8.96
N ALA A 71 -12.12 -15.16 9.03
CA ALA A 71 -13.01 -14.22 9.69
C ALA A 71 -12.60 -14.03 11.16
N GLY A 72 -12.55 -12.79 11.60
CA GLY A 72 -12.36 -12.44 13.00
C GLY A 72 -13.65 -12.57 13.82
N PRO A 73 -13.63 -12.14 15.09
CA PRO A 73 -14.80 -12.17 15.94
C PRO A 73 -15.92 -11.22 15.48
N ASP A 74 -15.53 -10.15 14.77
CA ASP A 74 -16.45 -9.15 14.23
C ASP A 74 -16.43 -9.20 12.71
N ALA A 75 -17.53 -8.81 12.07
CA ALA A 75 -17.69 -8.86 10.61
C ALA A 75 -16.64 -8.03 9.83
N ALA A 76 -16.04 -7.02 10.46
CA ALA A 76 -15.04 -6.15 9.86
C ALA A 76 -13.60 -6.57 10.15
N THR A 77 -13.38 -7.60 10.99
CA THR A 77 -12.04 -8.02 11.41
C THR A 77 -11.63 -9.36 10.81
N TRP A 78 -10.33 -9.52 10.69
CA TRP A 78 -9.69 -10.69 10.07
C TRP A 78 -8.51 -11.16 10.89
N ARG A 79 -8.24 -12.45 10.86
CA ARG A 79 -7.02 -13.09 11.39
C ARG A 79 -6.19 -13.62 10.24
N LEU A 80 -4.89 -13.75 10.47
CA LEU A 80 -4.01 -14.43 9.52
C LEU A 80 -4.19 -15.95 9.73
N SER A 81 -4.47 -16.69 8.67
CA SER A 81 -4.68 -18.13 8.74
C SER A 81 -3.41 -18.90 9.17
N ASP A 82 -2.24 -18.37 8.85
CA ASP A 82 -0.94 -18.95 9.19
C ASP A 82 -0.36 -18.44 10.52
N GLU A 83 -0.88 -17.33 11.05
CA GLU A 83 -0.44 -16.70 12.31
C GLU A 83 -1.67 -16.23 13.14
N PRO A 84 -2.49 -17.13 13.66
CA PRO A 84 -3.73 -16.73 14.38
C PRO A 84 -3.49 -15.83 15.60
N GLY A 85 -2.29 -15.88 16.18
CA GLY A 85 -1.86 -15.06 17.32
C GLY A 85 -1.33 -13.67 16.97
N ALA A 86 -1.19 -13.34 15.70
CA ALA A 86 -0.63 -12.05 15.26
C ALA A 86 -1.56 -10.83 15.49
N GLY A 87 -2.75 -11.06 16.06
CA GLY A 87 -3.74 -10.02 16.31
C GLY A 87 -4.81 -9.95 15.23
N LEU A 88 -5.62 -8.89 15.31
CA LEU A 88 -6.72 -8.64 14.38
C LEU A 88 -6.34 -7.55 13.38
N TYR A 89 -6.79 -7.75 12.16
CA TYR A 89 -6.59 -6.82 11.05
C TYR A 89 -7.92 -6.38 10.46
N ARG A 90 -7.90 -5.24 9.78
CA ARG A 90 -8.99 -4.78 8.93
C ARG A 90 -8.50 -4.64 7.50
N ARG A 91 -9.40 -4.84 6.56
CA ARG A 91 -9.15 -4.58 5.13
C ARG A 91 -9.39 -3.11 4.85
N CYS A 92 -8.61 -2.55 3.94
CA CYS A 92 -8.78 -1.17 3.50
C CYS A 92 -10.16 -0.96 2.86
N ALA A 93 -10.86 0.12 3.20
CA ALA A 93 -12.16 0.48 2.63
C ALA A 93 -12.13 0.63 1.10
N ASN A 94 -10.96 0.88 0.51
CA ASN A 94 -10.78 0.93 -0.94
C ASN A 94 -10.73 -0.46 -1.61
N LEU A 95 -10.99 -1.55 -0.90
CA LEU A 95 -11.03 -2.88 -1.50
C LEU A 95 -12.14 -3.00 -2.55
N ASP A 96 -13.34 -2.54 -2.21
CA ASP A 96 -14.55 -2.66 -3.04
C ASP A 96 -14.76 -1.45 -3.95
N THR A 97 -13.73 -0.64 -4.13
CA THR A 97 -13.70 0.50 -5.06
C THR A 97 -12.85 0.15 -6.29
N PRO A 98 -12.84 0.99 -7.34
CA PRO A 98 -11.94 0.79 -8.48
C PRO A 98 -10.46 0.67 -8.10
N ALA A 99 -10.03 1.19 -6.94
CA ALA A 99 -8.68 1.03 -6.44
C ALA A 99 -8.32 -0.44 -6.14
N ALA A 100 -9.31 -1.27 -5.79
CA ALA A 100 -9.16 -2.69 -5.43
C ALA A 100 -8.00 -2.94 -4.45
N CYS A 101 -8.00 -2.21 -3.32
CA CYS A 101 -6.91 -2.24 -2.36
C CYS A 101 -7.02 -3.43 -1.40
N ASN A 102 -6.14 -4.41 -1.56
CA ASN A 102 -6.09 -5.59 -0.71
C ASN A 102 -5.22 -5.44 0.55
N TRP A 103 -4.77 -4.23 0.88
CA TRP A 103 -3.91 -4.00 2.03
C TRP A 103 -4.66 -4.13 3.35
N LEU A 104 -3.94 -4.68 4.33
CA LEU A 104 -4.38 -4.81 5.71
C LEU A 104 -3.75 -3.71 6.57
N PHE A 105 -4.38 -3.46 7.70
CA PHE A 105 -3.83 -2.68 8.79
C PHE A 105 -4.37 -3.21 10.13
N PRO A 106 -3.65 -3.02 11.26
CA PRO A 106 -4.08 -3.49 12.57
C PRO A 106 -5.47 -2.96 12.95
N ALA A 107 -6.33 -3.80 13.49
CA ALA A 107 -7.72 -3.44 13.80
C ALA A 107 -7.85 -2.33 14.85
N HIS A 108 -6.84 -2.16 15.71
CA HIS A 108 -6.79 -1.09 16.72
C HIS A 108 -6.45 0.29 16.14
N ASN A 109 -5.95 0.37 14.91
CA ASN A 109 -5.70 1.66 14.28
C ASN A 109 -7.01 2.36 13.93
N ALA A 110 -7.09 3.65 14.22
CA ALA A 110 -8.23 4.48 13.82
C ALA A 110 -8.28 4.64 12.30
N GLY A 111 -9.49 4.84 11.76
CA GLY A 111 -9.71 5.07 10.34
C GLY A 111 -10.10 3.82 9.57
N GLU A 112 -10.32 4.00 8.27
CA GLU A 112 -10.83 2.98 7.36
C GLU A 112 -9.84 2.62 6.25
N PHE A 113 -8.77 3.42 6.10
CA PHE A 113 -7.78 3.27 5.03
C PHE A 113 -6.45 2.75 5.55
N CYS A 114 -5.81 1.90 4.74
CA CYS A 114 -4.44 1.49 4.98
C CYS A 114 -3.47 2.65 4.76
N VAL A 115 -2.24 2.51 5.22
CA VAL A 115 -1.20 3.55 5.10
C VAL A 115 -1.02 4.06 3.65
N ALA A 116 -1.11 3.21 2.63
CA ALA A 116 -0.97 3.64 1.25
C ALA A 116 -2.16 4.48 0.76
N CYS A 117 -3.40 4.15 1.18
CA CYS A 117 -4.59 4.88 0.78
C CYS A 117 -4.80 6.17 1.59
N SER A 118 -4.30 6.24 2.83
CA SER A 118 -4.33 7.47 3.65
C SER A 118 -3.43 8.58 3.08
N LEU A 119 -2.53 8.27 2.15
CA LEU A 119 -1.72 9.27 1.46
C LEU A 119 -2.48 10.01 0.35
N ASN A 120 -3.68 9.57 -0.03
CA ASN A 120 -4.45 10.25 -1.06
C ASN A 120 -5.10 11.51 -0.49
N ARG A 121 -4.73 12.66 -1.03
CA ARG A 121 -5.36 13.94 -0.70
C ARG A 121 -6.45 14.31 -1.71
N THR A 122 -6.17 14.12 -2.99
CA THR A 122 -7.12 14.34 -4.08
C THR A 122 -7.23 13.08 -4.94
N ILE A 123 -8.45 12.67 -5.25
CA ILE A 123 -8.74 11.56 -6.15
C ILE A 123 -9.57 12.06 -7.34
N PRO A 124 -9.50 11.41 -8.51
CA PRO A 124 -10.31 11.80 -9.66
C PRO A 124 -11.80 11.52 -9.41
N ASP A 125 -12.66 12.18 -10.17
CA ASP A 125 -14.09 11.87 -10.17
C ASP A 125 -14.33 10.45 -10.68
N LEU A 126 -14.70 9.55 -9.78
CA LEU A 126 -14.92 8.13 -10.08
C LEU A 126 -16.31 7.84 -10.67
N SER A 127 -17.20 8.82 -10.77
CA SER A 127 -18.45 8.68 -11.51
C SER A 127 -18.21 8.55 -13.03
N ILE A 128 -17.05 8.99 -13.48
CA ILE A 128 -16.58 8.84 -14.86
C ILE A 128 -15.86 7.49 -14.99
N VAL A 129 -16.43 6.58 -15.79
CA VAL A 129 -15.95 5.18 -15.92
C VAL A 129 -14.46 5.10 -16.29
N GLU A 130 -14.01 5.92 -17.23
CA GLU A 130 -12.62 5.96 -17.68
C GLU A 130 -11.64 6.36 -16.55
N ASN A 131 -12.11 7.19 -15.63
CA ASN A 131 -11.31 7.57 -14.45
C ASN A 131 -11.14 6.40 -13.50
N GLY A 132 -12.12 5.52 -13.35
CA GLY A 132 -12.03 4.33 -12.52
C GLY A 132 -10.90 3.40 -12.96
N GLU A 133 -10.77 3.12 -14.27
CA GLU A 133 -9.71 2.30 -14.81
C GLU A 133 -8.32 2.94 -14.65
N ARG A 134 -8.21 4.24 -14.94
CA ARG A 134 -6.96 4.99 -14.76
C ARG A 134 -6.55 5.02 -13.30
N TRP A 135 -7.51 5.28 -12.42
CA TRP A 135 -7.32 5.27 -10.98
C TRP A 135 -6.77 3.94 -10.48
N ARG A 136 -7.36 2.82 -10.89
CA ARG A 136 -6.86 1.48 -10.53
C ARG A 136 -5.40 1.27 -10.89
N LYS A 137 -4.98 1.69 -12.08
CA LYS A 137 -3.59 1.55 -12.54
C LYS A 137 -2.63 2.38 -11.68
N VAL A 138 -2.99 3.64 -11.43
CA VAL A 138 -2.18 4.57 -10.64
C VAL A 138 -2.11 4.12 -9.18
N GLU A 139 -3.22 3.71 -8.58
CA GLU A 139 -3.27 3.19 -7.22
C GLU A 139 -2.42 1.92 -7.06
N THR A 140 -2.45 1.03 -8.05
CA THR A 140 -1.60 -0.15 -8.03
C THR A 140 -0.12 0.21 -8.07
N ALA A 141 0.27 1.17 -8.88
CA ALA A 141 1.65 1.65 -8.97
C ALA A 141 2.08 2.34 -7.66
N LYS A 142 1.24 3.22 -7.11
CA LYS A 142 1.48 3.89 -5.82
C LYS A 142 1.66 2.89 -4.67
N ARG A 143 0.79 1.88 -4.55
CA ARG A 143 0.93 0.85 -3.52
C ARG A 143 2.24 0.09 -3.63
N ARG A 144 2.70 -0.22 -4.85
CA ARG A 144 4.02 -0.84 -5.05
C ARG A 144 5.15 0.06 -4.60
N LEU A 145 5.08 1.37 -4.91
CA LEU A 145 6.05 2.35 -4.44
C LEU A 145 6.06 2.42 -2.91
N VAL A 146 4.89 2.56 -2.28
CA VAL A 146 4.76 2.61 -0.82
C VAL A 146 5.28 1.33 -0.17
N ALA A 147 4.97 0.15 -0.74
CA ALA A 147 5.51 -1.13 -0.25
C ALA A 147 7.05 -1.17 -0.32
N GLN A 148 7.64 -0.63 -1.38
CA GLN A 148 9.10 -0.52 -1.51
C GLN A 148 9.70 0.43 -0.47
N LEU A 149 9.09 1.60 -0.24
CA LEU A 149 9.55 2.53 0.78
C LEU A 149 9.54 1.88 2.17
N ILE A 150 8.45 1.20 2.52
CA ILE A 150 8.34 0.47 3.80
C ILE A 150 9.39 -0.64 3.88
N SER A 151 9.59 -1.42 2.82
CA SER A 151 10.59 -2.50 2.81
C SER A 151 12.03 -2.01 2.95
N LEU A 152 12.30 -0.78 2.52
CA LEU A 152 13.57 -0.08 2.75
C LEU A 152 13.66 0.53 4.17
N GLY A 153 12.61 0.37 4.99
CA GLY A 153 12.51 0.91 6.33
C GLY A 153 12.36 2.43 6.37
N LEU A 154 11.90 3.03 5.28
CA LEU A 154 11.57 4.45 5.25
C LEU A 154 10.20 4.66 5.90
N GLN A 155 10.09 5.72 6.70
CA GLN A 155 8.81 6.08 7.30
C GLN A 155 7.88 6.67 6.24
N VAL A 156 6.68 6.12 6.15
CA VAL A 156 5.62 6.61 5.28
C VAL A 156 4.54 7.22 6.17
N ILE A 157 4.57 8.53 6.31
CA ILE A 157 3.67 9.30 7.16
C ILE A 157 2.77 10.16 6.27
N PRO A 158 1.43 10.14 6.46
CA PRO A 158 0.55 11.03 5.72
C PRO A 158 0.76 12.50 6.12
N LYS A 159 0.60 13.42 5.18
CA LYS A 159 0.64 14.87 5.45
C LYS A 159 -0.42 15.34 6.45
N THR A 160 -1.47 14.58 6.63
CA THR A 160 -2.49 14.85 7.67
C THR A 160 -1.98 14.61 9.09
N VAL A 161 -0.89 13.85 9.24
CA VAL A 161 -0.24 13.56 10.52
C VAL A 161 1.00 14.43 10.73
N ASP A 162 1.78 14.65 9.67
CA ASP A 162 2.95 15.52 9.66
C ASP A 162 2.95 16.38 8.39
N GLU A 163 2.66 17.66 8.54
CA GLU A 163 2.55 18.58 7.41
C GLU A 163 3.90 18.87 6.74
N GLU A 164 4.99 18.84 7.49
CA GLU A 164 6.31 19.19 6.96
C GLU A 164 6.97 18.05 6.19
N THR A 165 6.99 16.85 6.78
CA THR A 165 7.73 15.70 6.25
C THR A 165 6.83 14.61 5.68
N GLY A 166 5.52 14.71 5.90
CA GLY A 166 4.55 13.74 5.43
C GLY A 166 4.37 13.73 3.92
N LEU A 167 3.87 12.61 3.40
CA LEU A 167 3.58 12.38 2.00
C LEU A 167 2.09 12.59 1.70
N ALA A 168 1.79 13.17 0.54
CA ALA A 168 0.45 13.22 -0.01
C ALA A 168 0.50 13.01 -1.53
N PHE A 169 -0.53 12.37 -2.06
CA PHE A 169 -0.72 12.21 -3.50
C PHE A 169 -1.99 12.95 -3.95
N ASP A 170 -1.83 13.75 -4.98
CA ASP A 170 -2.92 14.43 -5.67
C ASP A 170 -3.04 13.85 -7.07
N PHE A 171 -4.18 13.26 -7.37
CA PHE A 171 -4.49 12.70 -8.67
C PHE A 171 -5.55 13.54 -9.33
N VAL A 172 -5.12 14.46 -10.17
CA VAL A 172 -6.01 15.36 -10.92
C VAL A 172 -6.23 14.74 -12.29
N ALA A 173 -7.49 14.49 -12.64
CA ALA A 173 -7.86 14.18 -14.01
C ALA A 173 -7.68 15.45 -14.85
N SER A 174 -6.49 15.61 -15.46
CA SER A 174 -6.37 16.61 -16.52
C SER A 174 -7.25 16.17 -17.67
N ILE A 175 -8.12 17.06 -18.13
CA ILE A 175 -8.77 16.91 -19.42
C ILE A 175 -7.64 17.03 -20.45
N TRP A 176 -7.00 15.94 -20.77
CA TRP A 176 -6.13 15.86 -21.92
C TRP A 176 -7.04 16.04 -23.14
N LYS A 177 -7.20 17.28 -23.58
CA LYS A 177 -7.60 17.51 -24.95
C LYS A 177 -6.55 16.83 -25.81
N ALA A 178 -6.93 15.73 -26.42
CA ALA A 178 -6.17 15.10 -27.47
C ALA A 178 -6.00 16.15 -28.60
N SER A 179 -4.91 16.91 -28.54
CA SER A 179 -4.43 17.69 -29.65
C SER A 179 -2.97 17.30 -29.91
N CYS A 180 -2.76 16.03 -30.18
CA CYS A 180 -1.70 15.62 -31.09
C CYS A 180 -2.36 15.49 -32.45
N ARG A 181 -2.33 16.54 -33.22
CA ARG A 181 -2.43 16.45 -34.67
C ARG A 181 -1.03 16.34 -35.25
N PRO A 182 -0.91 15.58 -36.33
CA PRO A 182 0.34 15.19 -36.98
C PRO A 182 1.17 16.36 -37.47
#